data_1e5ef474ddfbf5b66b715b3c4513ecfe
#
_entry.id   1e5ef474ddfbf5b66b715b3c4513ecfe
#
_cell.length_a   1.000
_cell.length_b   1.000
_cell.length_c   1.000
_cell.angle_alpha   90.00
_cell.angle_beta   90.00
_cell.angle_gamma   90.00
#
_symmetry.space_group_name_H-M   'P 1'
#
loop_
_entity.id
_entity.type
_entity.pdbx_description
1 polymer ?
#
loop_
_entity_poly.entity_id
_entity_poly.type
_entity_poly.pdbx_seq_one_letter_code
_entity_poly.pdbx_strand_id
1 'polypeptide(L)'
;MLSGNTNIKWLNENGVKIWDEWATEDGDLGPVYGEQWTAWPTKDGGTINQIDYMVHTLKTNPNSRRILFHGWNVEYLPDETQSPQENARNGKQALPPCHLLYQAFVHDGHLSMQLYIRSSDVFLGLPYNTAALALLTHMLAQQCDLIPHEIIVTTGDTHAYSNHMEQIQTQLARTPKKLPELVIKRKPASIYDYKFEDFEIVGYDADPSIKADVAI
;
A
#
# COMPACT_ATOMS: atom_id res chain seq x y z
N MET A 1 0.25 -5.50 -5.16
CA MET A 1 -0.60 -4.34 -5.52
C MET A 1 -0.31 -3.84 -6.94
N LEU A 2 0.91 -3.48 -7.30
CA LEU A 2 1.21 -2.99 -8.67
C LEU A 2 0.93 -4.02 -9.78
N SER A 3 0.93 -5.31 -9.50
CA SER A 3 0.53 -6.35 -10.47
C SER A 3 -0.96 -6.41 -10.77
N GLY A 4 -1.79 -5.72 -10.01
CA GLY A 4 -3.25 -5.84 -10.09
C GLY A 4 -3.83 -7.16 -9.54
N ASN A 5 -2.97 -8.09 -9.10
CA ASN A 5 -3.42 -9.39 -8.61
C ASN A 5 -4.15 -9.26 -7.28
N THR A 6 -5.36 -9.82 -7.20
CA THR A 6 -6.23 -9.82 -6.01
C THR A 6 -6.17 -11.14 -5.24
N ASN A 7 -5.46 -12.14 -5.76
CA ASN A 7 -5.33 -13.45 -5.13
C ASN A 7 -4.12 -13.52 -4.20
N ILE A 8 -4.32 -14.00 -2.98
CA ILE A 8 -3.30 -14.05 -1.92
C ILE A 8 -2.32 -15.22 -2.05
N LYS A 9 -2.52 -16.14 -2.99
CA LYS A 9 -1.73 -17.36 -3.10
C LYS A 9 -0.22 -17.09 -3.17
N TRP A 10 0.18 -16.10 -3.98
CA TRP A 10 1.58 -15.69 -4.07
C TRP A 10 2.12 -15.13 -2.72
N LEU A 11 1.29 -14.41 -1.97
CA LEU A 11 1.66 -13.91 -0.64
C LEU A 11 1.91 -15.07 0.32
N ASN A 12 1.02 -16.07 0.32
CA ASN A 12 1.13 -17.26 1.17
C ASN A 12 2.36 -18.09 0.82
N GLU A 13 2.68 -18.25 -0.46
CA GLU A 13 3.91 -18.91 -0.94
C GLU A 13 5.19 -18.20 -0.45
N ASN A 14 5.09 -16.89 -0.17
CA ASN A 14 6.18 -16.09 0.39
C ASN A 14 6.05 -15.83 1.91
N GLY A 15 5.22 -16.60 2.60
CA GLY A 15 5.08 -16.57 4.06
C GLY A 15 4.26 -15.39 4.61
N VAL A 16 3.57 -14.62 3.77
CA VAL A 16 2.72 -13.51 4.16
C VAL A 16 1.27 -13.97 4.26
N LYS A 17 0.70 -13.95 5.46
CA LYS A 17 -0.62 -14.51 5.79
C LYS A 17 -1.63 -13.47 6.27
N ILE A 18 -1.32 -12.19 6.20
CA ILE A 18 -2.14 -11.11 6.76
C ILE A 18 -3.53 -10.97 6.12
N TRP A 19 -3.77 -11.63 4.98
CA TRP A 19 -5.02 -11.55 4.23
C TRP A 19 -5.84 -12.84 4.26
N ASP A 20 -5.36 -13.89 4.95
CA ASP A 20 -5.99 -15.23 4.93
C ASP A 20 -7.44 -15.21 5.41
N GLU A 21 -7.75 -14.37 6.40
CA GLU A 21 -9.07 -14.32 7.03
C GLU A 21 -10.13 -13.61 6.17
N TRP A 22 -9.71 -12.83 5.17
CA TRP A 22 -10.62 -12.13 4.26
C TRP A 22 -10.78 -12.82 2.92
N ALA A 23 -9.84 -13.67 2.54
CA ALA A 23 -9.86 -14.31 1.23
C ALA A 23 -10.88 -15.45 1.17
N THR A 24 -11.38 -15.71 -0.04
CA THR A 24 -12.14 -16.91 -0.36
C THR A 24 -11.27 -18.17 -0.24
N GLU A 25 -11.85 -19.36 -0.31
CA GLU A 25 -11.13 -20.64 -0.23
C GLU A 25 -10.06 -20.82 -1.33
N ASP A 26 -10.28 -20.19 -2.50
CA ASP A 26 -9.33 -20.17 -3.62
C ASP A 26 -8.38 -18.97 -3.58
N GLY A 27 -8.46 -18.16 -2.52
CA GLY A 27 -7.53 -17.08 -2.20
C GLY A 27 -7.88 -15.73 -2.80
N ASP A 28 -9.08 -15.53 -3.34
CA ASP A 28 -9.49 -14.26 -3.93
C ASP A 28 -10.02 -13.27 -2.87
N LEU A 29 -9.71 -12.00 -3.07
CA LEU A 29 -10.17 -10.87 -2.23
C LEU A 29 -11.20 -9.98 -2.94
N GLY A 30 -11.61 -10.34 -4.17
CA GLY A 30 -12.38 -9.46 -5.03
C GLY A 30 -11.56 -8.25 -5.52
N PRO A 31 -12.21 -7.22 -6.11
CA PRO A 31 -11.53 -6.10 -6.78
C PRO A 31 -10.91 -5.10 -5.81
N VAL A 32 -9.97 -5.56 -4.95
CA VAL A 32 -9.29 -4.73 -3.94
C VAL A 32 -8.09 -3.99 -4.51
N TYR A 33 -7.65 -2.96 -3.84
CA TYR A 33 -6.39 -2.20 -4.00
C TYR A 33 -5.76 -2.22 -5.41
N GLY A 34 -4.98 -3.26 -5.72
CA GLY A 34 -4.17 -3.34 -6.93
C GLY A 34 -5.00 -3.32 -8.19
N GLU A 35 -6.14 -3.96 -8.21
CA GLU A 35 -7.07 -3.93 -9.35
C GLU A 35 -7.62 -2.51 -9.55
N GLN A 36 -8.05 -1.84 -8.47
CA GLN A 36 -8.53 -0.46 -8.56
C GLN A 36 -7.43 0.49 -9.04
N TRP A 37 -6.17 0.24 -8.74
CA TRP A 37 -5.05 1.08 -9.14
C TRP A 37 -4.66 0.89 -10.61
N THR A 38 -4.74 -0.35 -11.10
CA THR A 38 -4.21 -0.72 -12.41
C THR A 38 -5.28 -1.01 -13.47
N ALA A 39 -6.53 -1.21 -13.07
CA ALA A 39 -7.63 -1.58 -13.95
C ALA A 39 -8.97 -0.94 -13.53
N TRP A 40 -8.97 0.35 -13.19
CA TRP A 40 -10.21 1.06 -12.83
C TRP A 40 -11.23 0.98 -13.97
N PRO A 41 -12.45 0.47 -13.72
CA PRO A 41 -13.44 0.27 -14.78
C PRO A 41 -13.98 1.58 -15.35
N THR A 42 -14.25 1.60 -16.66
CA THR A 42 -14.84 2.73 -17.37
C THR A 42 -16.26 2.39 -17.88
N LYS A 43 -17.03 3.42 -18.20
CA LYS A 43 -18.43 3.28 -18.67
C LYS A 43 -18.58 2.50 -19.97
N ASP A 44 -17.55 2.46 -20.81
CA ASP A 44 -17.51 1.75 -22.09
C ASP A 44 -16.96 0.31 -21.97
N GLY A 45 -16.78 -0.18 -20.75
CA GLY A 45 -16.27 -1.52 -20.45
C GLY A 45 -14.76 -1.67 -20.57
N GLY A 46 -14.01 -0.57 -20.75
CA GLY A 46 -12.56 -0.54 -20.68
C GLY A 46 -12.04 -0.35 -19.25
N THR A 47 -10.74 -0.11 -19.13
CA THR A 47 -10.09 0.18 -17.84
C THR A 47 -9.12 1.35 -17.95
N ILE A 48 -8.88 2.02 -16.81
CA ILE A 48 -7.86 3.05 -16.66
C ILE A 48 -6.82 2.55 -15.66
N ASN A 49 -5.56 2.58 -16.05
CA ASN A 49 -4.45 2.36 -15.14
C ASN A 49 -4.04 3.70 -14.50
N GLN A 50 -4.37 3.87 -13.23
CA GLN A 50 -4.08 5.09 -12.47
C GLN A 50 -2.58 5.24 -12.18
N ILE A 51 -1.84 4.13 -12.07
CA ILE A 51 -0.38 4.14 -11.85
C ILE A 51 0.34 4.62 -13.12
N ASP A 52 -0.06 4.14 -14.29
CA ASP A 52 0.49 4.62 -15.57
C ASP A 52 0.21 6.11 -15.77
N TYR A 53 -1.01 6.55 -15.43
CA TYR A 53 -1.37 7.97 -15.48
C TYR A 53 -0.48 8.80 -14.54
N MET A 54 -0.23 8.31 -13.31
CA MET A 54 0.65 8.97 -12.35
C MET A 54 2.08 9.08 -12.89
N VAL A 55 2.68 7.97 -13.35
CA VAL A 55 4.03 7.94 -13.90
C VAL A 55 4.15 8.86 -15.13
N HIS A 56 3.18 8.80 -16.05
CA HIS A 56 3.13 9.68 -17.21
C HIS A 56 3.10 11.16 -16.80
N THR A 57 2.23 11.51 -15.85
CA THR A 57 2.07 12.90 -15.42
C THR A 57 3.31 13.41 -14.66
N LEU A 58 3.92 12.58 -13.81
CA LEU A 58 5.18 12.92 -13.14
C LEU A 58 6.30 13.24 -14.15
N LYS A 59 6.37 12.51 -15.28
CA LYS A 59 7.36 12.73 -16.33
C LYS A 59 7.07 13.93 -17.23
N THR A 60 5.80 14.22 -17.52
CA THR A 60 5.42 15.20 -18.55
C THR A 60 4.93 16.52 -17.97
N ASN A 61 4.35 16.51 -16.78
CA ASN A 61 3.81 17.68 -16.09
C ASN A 61 3.91 17.54 -14.56
N PRO A 62 5.14 17.53 -13.98
CA PRO A 62 5.36 17.30 -12.56
C PRO A 62 4.70 18.36 -11.64
N ASN A 63 4.37 19.55 -12.17
CA ASN A 63 3.68 20.61 -11.42
C ASN A 63 2.15 20.43 -11.38
N SER A 64 1.61 19.36 -11.96
CA SER A 64 0.18 19.08 -11.93
C SER A 64 -0.31 18.81 -10.51
N ARG A 65 -1.45 19.38 -10.14
CA ARG A 65 -2.16 19.11 -8.89
C ARG A 65 -3.11 17.91 -8.96
N ARG A 66 -3.03 17.12 -10.06
CA ARG A 66 -3.88 15.97 -10.34
C ARG A 66 -3.10 14.63 -10.30
N ILE A 67 -1.89 14.64 -9.74
CA ILE A 67 -1.05 13.46 -9.65
C ILE A 67 -1.51 12.67 -8.40
N LEU A 68 -2.55 11.88 -8.57
CA LEU A 68 -3.12 11.06 -7.50
C LEU A 68 -3.73 9.77 -8.05
N PHE A 69 -3.83 8.77 -7.19
CA PHE A 69 -4.62 7.57 -7.42
C PHE A 69 -5.31 7.13 -6.12
N HIS A 70 -6.38 6.34 -6.24
CA HIS A 70 -7.13 5.87 -5.08
C HIS A 70 -7.80 4.53 -5.34
N GLY A 71 -8.21 3.86 -4.26
CA GLY A 71 -8.89 2.56 -4.31
C GLY A 71 -10.36 2.59 -3.88
N TRP A 72 -10.91 3.75 -3.51
CA TRP A 72 -12.30 3.87 -3.02
C TRP A 72 -13.27 3.89 -4.18
N ASN A 73 -13.69 2.70 -4.62
CA ASN A 73 -14.71 2.53 -5.65
C ASN A 73 -16.04 2.14 -4.99
N VAL A 74 -16.95 3.11 -4.95
CA VAL A 74 -18.24 2.97 -4.24
C VAL A 74 -19.06 1.79 -4.75
N GLU A 75 -18.96 1.46 -6.04
CA GLU A 75 -19.68 0.33 -6.64
C GLU A 75 -19.20 -1.02 -6.10
N TYR A 76 -17.94 -1.13 -5.73
CA TYR A 76 -17.29 -2.36 -5.24
C TYR A 76 -17.14 -2.45 -3.72
N LEU A 77 -17.63 -1.46 -2.96
CA LEU A 77 -17.59 -1.54 -1.51
C LEU A 77 -18.38 -2.76 -1.01
N PRO A 78 -17.87 -3.43 0.04
CA PRO A 78 -18.53 -4.60 0.60
C PRO A 78 -19.87 -4.24 1.27
N ASP A 79 -20.78 -5.18 1.27
CA ASP A 79 -21.98 -5.18 2.10
C ASP A 79 -21.59 -5.62 3.50
N GLU A 80 -21.76 -4.75 4.50
CA GLU A 80 -21.40 -5.01 5.90
C GLU A 80 -22.23 -6.13 6.55
N THR A 81 -23.33 -6.54 5.94
CA THR A 81 -24.16 -7.66 6.41
C THR A 81 -23.68 -9.03 5.95
N GLN A 82 -22.71 -9.06 5.03
CA GLN A 82 -22.13 -10.27 4.45
C GLN A 82 -20.70 -10.48 4.96
N SER A 83 -20.26 -11.74 4.92
CA SER A 83 -18.85 -12.04 5.21
C SER A 83 -17.93 -11.49 4.11
N PRO A 84 -16.64 -11.24 4.42
CA PRO A 84 -15.65 -10.85 3.40
C PRO A 84 -15.61 -11.79 2.20
N GLN A 85 -15.70 -13.10 2.44
CA GLN A 85 -15.67 -14.14 1.41
C GLN A 85 -16.92 -14.09 0.52
N GLU A 86 -18.11 -13.82 1.08
CA GLU A 86 -19.34 -13.65 0.32
C GLU A 86 -19.29 -12.39 -0.55
N ASN A 87 -18.78 -11.30 -0.01
CA ASN A 87 -18.54 -10.07 -0.75
C ASN A 87 -17.62 -10.33 -1.97
N ALA A 88 -16.47 -11.00 -1.76
CA ALA A 88 -15.55 -11.32 -2.84
C ALA A 88 -16.21 -12.21 -3.92
N ARG A 89 -16.95 -13.27 -3.53
CA ARG A 89 -17.70 -14.11 -4.47
C ARG A 89 -18.77 -13.35 -5.25
N ASN A 90 -19.32 -12.29 -4.69
CA ASN A 90 -20.31 -11.41 -5.33
C ASN A 90 -19.65 -10.27 -6.15
N GLY A 91 -18.34 -10.32 -6.40
CA GLY A 91 -17.61 -9.30 -7.15
C GLY A 91 -17.45 -7.98 -6.43
N LYS A 92 -17.58 -7.97 -5.11
CA LYS A 92 -17.28 -6.84 -4.23
C LYS A 92 -15.90 -7.00 -3.60
N GLN A 93 -15.38 -5.94 -3.03
CA GLN A 93 -14.16 -6.01 -2.23
C GLN A 93 -14.40 -6.83 -0.96
N ALA A 94 -13.50 -7.74 -0.60
CA ALA A 94 -13.59 -8.48 0.66
C ALA A 94 -13.53 -7.53 1.87
N LEU A 95 -12.83 -6.40 1.71
CA LEU A 95 -12.75 -5.35 2.71
C LEU A 95 -12.62 -3.98 2.03
N PRO A 96 -13.19 -2.91 2.61
CA PRO A 96 -13.02 -1.57 2.06
C PRO A 96 -11.58 -1.09 2.26
N PRO A 97 -10.97 -0.39 1.29
CA PRO A 97 -9.57 0.02 1.39
C PRO A 97 -9.33 0.98 2.56
N CYS A 98 -8.36 0.63 3.42
CA CYS A 98 -7.92 1.48 4.53
C CYS A 98 -7.00 2.60 4.03
N HIS A 99 -5.91 2.26 3.33
CA HIS A 99 -5.03 3.21 2.66
C HIS A 99 -5.60 3.54 1.27
N LEU A 100 -6.42 4.56 1.22
CA LEU A 100 -7.33 4.74 0.10
C LEU A 100 -6.88 5.74 -0.96
N LEU A 101 -6.14 6.80 -0.61
CA LEU A 101 -5.76 7.86 -1.55
C LEU A 101 -4.28 8.21 -1.41
N TYR A 102 -3.60 8.23 -2.54
CA TYR A 102 -2.19 8.63 -2.67
C TYR A 102 -2.11 9.85 -3.59
N GLN A 103 -1.37 10.87 -3.16
CA GLN A 103 -1.13 12.07 -3.95
C GLN A 103 0.35 12.40 -3.98
N ALA A 104 0.85 12.74 -5.16
CA ALA A 104 2.22 13.20 -5.35
C ALA A 104 2.29 14.73 -5.46
N PHE A 105 3.38 15.29 -4.96
CA PHE A 105 3.77 16.67 -5.11
C PHE A 105 5.25 16.75 -5.48
N VAL A 106 5.57 17.55 -6.51
CA VAL A 106 6.94 17.76 -6.96
C VAL A 106 7.32 19.22 -6.81
N HIS A 107 8.48 19.48 -6.21
CA HIS A 107 9.07 20.82 -6.10
C HIS A 107 10.58 20.71 -6.31
N ASP A 108 11.11 21.50 -7.24
CA ASP A 108 12.54 21.53 -7.58
C ASP A 108 13.16 20.12 -7.80
N GLY A 109 12.44 19.25 -8.51
CA GLY A 109 12.86 17.88 -8.78
C GLY A 109 12.74 16.91 -7.61
N HIS A 110 12.20 17.34 -6.46
CA HIS A 110 11.98 16.53 -5.27
C HIS A 110 10.53 16.03 -5.22
N LEU A 111 10.36 14.72 -5.05
CA LEU A 111 9.06 14.05 -4.96
C LEU A 111 8.65 13.83 -3.52
N SER A 112 7.53 14.42 -3.12
CA SER A 112 6.83 14.11 -1.87
C SER A 112 5.55 13.34 -2.16
N MET A 113 5.20 12.38 -1.29
CA MET A 113 3.97 11.60 -1.40
C MET A 113 3.13 11.70 -0.15
N GLN A 114 1.84 11.95 -0.32
CA GLN A 114 0.86 11.88 0.76
C GLN A 114 -0.01 10.64 0.63
N LEU A 115 -0.27 9.98 1.76
CA LEU A 115 -1.24 8.90 1.89
C LEU A 115 -2.33 9.30 2.88
N TYR A 116 -3.60 9.16 2.48
CA TYR A 116 -4.72 9.18 3.39
C TYR A 116 -5.16 7.76 3.74
N ILE A 117 -5.16 7.45 5.06
CA ILE A 117 -5.62 6.18 5.64
C ILE A 117 -6.89 6.48 6.42
N ARG A 118 -8.05 5.97 5.96
CA ARG A 118 -9.35 6.22 6.61
C ARG A 118 -9.48 5.53 7.98
N SER A 119 -8.84 4.38 8.15
CA SER A 119 -8.90 3.53 9.33
C SER A 119 -7.50 2.95 9.55
N SER A 120 -6.83 3.35 10.63
CA SER A 120 -5.41 3.13 10.88
C SER A 120 -5.20 2.39 12.20
N ASP A 121 -4.93 1.08 12.12
CA ASP A 121 -4.35 0.32 13.22
C ASP A 121 -2.91 0.76 13.43
N VAL A 122 -2.63 1.40 14.55
CA VAL A 122 -1.30 1.98 14.81
C VAL A 122 -0.21 0.95 15.09
N PHE A 123 -0.58 -0.26 15.51
CA PHE A 123 0.41 -1.27 15.89
C PHE A 123 0.79 -2.19 14.73
N LEU A 124 -0.17 -2.84 14.09
CA LEU A 124 0.13 -3.75 12.97
C LEU A 124 0.08 -3.06 11.60
N GLY A 125 -0.95 -2.25 11.35
CA GLY A 125 -1.21 -1.69 10.03
C GLY A 125 -0.29 -0.54 9.64
N LEU A 126 -0.19 0.49 10.47
CA LEU A 126 0.49 1.75 10.16
C LEU A 126 1.98 1.59 9.79
N PRO A 127 2.79 0.74 10.46
CA PRO A 127 4.19 0.53 10.07
C PRO A 127 4.32 -0.02 8.65
N TYR A 128 3.51 -1.00 8.26
CA TYR A 128 3.52 -1.56 6.91
C TYR A 128 3.02 -0.57 5.86
N ASN A 129 1.96 0.20 6.17
CA ASN A 129 1.46 1.21 5.25
C ASN A 129 2.51 2.30 5.00
N THR A 130 3.21 2.73 6.06
CA THR A 130 4.29 3.73 5.97
C THR A 130 5.47 3.19 5.14
N ALA A 131 5.90 1.96 5.40
CA ALA A 131 6.98 1.32 4.65
C ALA A 131 6.62 1.15 3.16
N ALA A 132 5.38 0.74 2.86
CA ALA A 132 4.89 0.60 1.49
C ALA A 132 4.83 1.96 0.76
N LEU A 133 4.38 3.03 1.44
CA LEU A 133 4.39 4.39 0.90
C LEU A 133 5.83 4.85 0.61
N ALA A 134 6.76 4.64 1.54
CA ALA A 134 8.17 5.00 1.36
C ALA A 134 8.77 4.27 0.15
N LEU A 135 8.59 2.95 0.06
CA LEU A 135 9.08 2.15 -1.07
C LEU A 135 8.49 2.65 -2.40
N LEU A 136 7.18 2.89 -2.46
CA LEU A 136 6.51 3.40 -3.66
C LEU A 136 7.04 4.78 -4.06
N THR A 137 7.30 5.66 -3.07
CA THR A 137 7.89 6.99 -3.32
C THR A 137 9.27 6.87 -3.98
N HIS A 138 10.13 5.99 -3.47
CA HIS A 138 11.44 5.73 -4.06
C HIS A 138 11.35 5.15 -5.48
N MET A 139 10.44 4.19 -5.70
CA MET A 139 10.23 3.58 -7.02
C MET A 139 9.76 4.63 -8.04
N LEU A 140 8.76 5.45 -7.68
CA LEU A 140 8.24 6.53 -8.54
C LEU A 140 9.32 7.58 -8.82
N ALA A 141 10.05 7.99 -7.79
CA ALA A 141 11.14 8.95 -7.95
C ALA A 141 12.19 8.44 -8.93
N GLN A 142 12.67 7.20 -8.78
CA GLN A 142 13.64 6.61 -9.71
C GLN A 142 13.09 6.46 -11.13
N GLN A 143 11.82 6.04 -11.30
CA GLN A 143 11.19 5.90 -12.61
C GLN A 143 11.01 7.23 -13.36
N CYS A 144 10.86 8.32 -12.61
CA CYS A 144 10.57 9.65 -13.15
C CYS A 144 11.78 10.61 -13.11
N ASP A 145 12.96 10.12 -12.74
CA ASP A 145 14.20 10.92 -12.61
C ASP A 145 14.04 12.07 -11.59
N LEU A 146 13.33 11.79 -10.49
CA LEU A 146 13.10 12.68 -9.37
C LEU A 146 13.89 12.23 -8.14
N ILE A 147 14.05 13.12 -7.18
CA ILE A 147 14.68 12.83 -5.89
C ILE A 147 13.56 12.53 -4.87
N PRO A 148 13.54 11.37 -4.20
CA PRO A 148 12.59 11.11 -3.13
C PRO A 148 12.86 12.07 -1.97
N HIS A 149 11.81 12.71 -1.44
CA HIS A 149 11.97 13.76 -0.42
C HIS A 149 11.27 13.39 0.88
N GLU A 150 9.96 13.49 0.94
CA GLU A 150 9.22 13.19 2.16
C GLU A 150 7.95 12.37 1.90
N ILE A 151 7.47 11.71 2.92
CA ILE A 151 6.18 11.07 2.96
C ILE A 151 5.31 11.71 4.05
N ILE A 152 4.05 11.95 3.73
CA ILE A 152 3.04 12.49 4.64
C ILE A 152 1.95 11.43 4.81
N VAL A 153 1.71 11.00 6.04
CA VAL A 153 0.60 10.08 6.34
C VAL A 153 -0.47 10.84 7.12
N THR A 154 -1.65 10.93 6.52
CA THR A 154 -2.82 11.52 7.15
C THR A 154 -3.79 10.39 7.51
N THR A 155 -4.16 10.29 8.77
CA THR A 155 -5.06 9.25 9.27
C THR A 155 -6.41 9.82 9.67
N GLY A 156 -7.48 9.11 9.36
CA GLY A 156 -8.84 9.38 9.83
C GLY A 156 -9.08 8.78 11.20
N ASP A 157 -9.79 7.65 11.26
CA ASP A 157 -9.93 6.88 12.49
C ASP A 157 -8.59 6.18 12.82
N THR A 158 -7.94 6.68 13.85
CA THR A 158 -6.64 6.18 14.32
C THR A 158 -6.84 5.44 15.65
N HIS A 159 -6.57 4.15 15.66
CA HIS A 159 -6.91 3.32 16.80
C HIS A 159 -5.81 2.32 17.18
N ALA A 160 -5.83 1.92 18.44
CA ALA A 160 -5.06 0.82 18.99
C ALA A 160 -6.05 -0.24 19.52
N TYR A 161 -5.89 -1.47 19.08
CA TYR A 161 -6.73 -2.56 19.59
C TYR A 161 -6.38 -2.93 21.02
N SER A 162 -7.39 -3.28 21.83
CA SER A 162 -7.21 -3.60 23.25
C SER A 162 -6.32 -4.83 23.49
N ASN A 163 -6.34 -5.80 22.56
CA ASN A 163 -5.47 -6.99 22.58
C ASN A 163 -4.01 -6.70 22.22
N HIS A 164 -3.66 -5.47 21.79
CA HIS A 164 -2.30 -5.06 21.46
C HIS A 164 -1.63 -4.17 22.52
N MET A 165 -2.28 -3.91 23.63
CA MET A 165 -1.78 -2.93 24.61
C MET A 165 -0.43 -3.32 25.23
N GLU A 166 -0.20 -4.60 25.51
CA GLU A 166 1.09 -5.09 26.04
C GLU A 166 2.20 -4.97 25.01
N GLN A 167 1.89 -5.27 23.75
CA GLN A 167 2.81 -5.14 22.62
C GLN A 167 3.19 -3.68 22.37
N ILE A 168 2.23 -2.78 22.45
CA ILE A 168 2.44 -1.33 22.32
C ILE A 168 3.35 -0.84 23.43
N GLN A 169 3.12 -1.23 24.70
CA GLN A 169 3.98 -0.86 25.82
C GLN A 169 5.41 -1.39 25.62
N THR A 170 5.55 -2.61 25.13
CA THR A 170 6.86 -3.19 24.79
C THR A 170 7.57 -2.36 23.72
N GLN A 171 6.86 -1.96 22.67
CA GLN A 171 7.42 -1.13 21.61
C GLN A 171 7.82 0.27 22.11
N LEU A 172 6.99 0.91 22.92
CA LEU A 172 7.26 2.24 23.50
C LEU A 172 8.46 2.26 24.44
N ALA A 173 8.77 1.13 25.08
CA ALA A 173 9.95 1.01 25.94
C ALA A 173 11.28 0.87 25.19
N ARG A 174 11.24 0.66 23.87
CA ARG A 174 12.45 0.52 23.05
C ARG A 174 13.08 1.88 22.74
N THR A 175 14.40 1.87 22.62
CA THR A 175 15.14 3.06 22.18
C THR A 175 15.26 3.05 20.66
N PRO A 176 14.85 4.12 19.97
CA PRO A 176 15.05 4.22 18.52
C PRO A 176 16.51 4.07 18.13
N LYS A 177 16.77 3.27 17.09
CA LYS A 177 18.11 3.03 16.54
C LYS A 177 18.34 3.90 15.30
N LYS A 178 19.56 3.83 14.75
CA LYS A 178 19.88 4.49 13.48
C LYS A 178 18.93 3.97 12.38
N LEU A 179 18.38 4.89 11.59
CA LEU A 179 17.52 4.53 10.47
C LEU A 179 18.30 3.80 9.38
N PRO A 180 17.72 2.77 8.76
CA PRO A 180 18.33 2.10 7.62
C PRO A 180 18.21 2.95 6.35
N GLU A 181 18.96 2.56 5.32
CA GLU A 181 18.91 3.16 4.00
C GLU A 181 18.34 2.16 2.98
N LEU A 182 17.44 2.61 2.09
CA LEU A 182 16.97 1.82 0.96
C LEU A 182 17.88 2.06 -0.24
N VAL A 183 18.46 0.98 -0.76
CA VAL A 183 19.21 0.97 -2.01
C VAL A 183 18.41 0.26 -3.09
N ILE A 184 18.16 0.94 -4.22
CA ILE A 184 17.58 0.33 -5.41
C ILE A 184 18.70 0.05 -6.41
N LYS A 185 19.01 -1.23 -6.63
CA LYS A 185 20.21 -1.72 -7.35
C LYS A 185 20.15 -1.48 -8.88
N ARG A 186 18.96 -1.36 -9.44
CA ARG A 186 18.76 -1.09 -10.88
C ARG A 186 17.53 -0.23 -11.13
N LYS A 187 17.47 0.43 -12.28
CA LYS A 187 16.27 1.10 -12.78
C LYS A 187 15.69 0.25 -13.92
N PRO A 188 14.57 -0.47 -13.72
CA PRO A 188 13.92 -1.21 -14.79
C PRO A 188 13.23 -0.29 -15.79
N ALA A 189 12.80 -0.83 -16.94
CA ALA A 189 12.11 -0.05 -17.98
C ALA A 189 10.74 0.44 -17.54
N SER A 190 10.06 -0.32 -16.67
CA SER A 190 8.74 0.00 -16.13
C SER A 190 8.71 -0.17 -14.62
N ILE A 191 7.82 0.59 -13.96
CA ILE A 191 7.56 0.46 -12.51
C ILE A 191 7.07 -0.95 -12.13
N TYR A 192 6.52 -1.69 -13.06
CA TYR A 192 6.03 -3.07 -12.86
C TYR A 192 7.14 -4.13 -12.94
N ASP A 193 8.31 -3.76 -13.43
CA ASP A 193 9.43 -4.68 -13.67
C ASP A 193 10.41 -4.76 -12.50
N TYR A 194 10.15 -4.04 -11.40
CA TYR A 194 10.92 -4.20 -10.17
C TYR A 194 10.70 -5.58 -9.58
N LYS A 195 11.78 -6.17 -9.08
CA LYS A 195 11.79 -7.46 -8.38
C LYS A 195 12.28 -7.26 -6.95
N PHE A 196 12.01 -8.22 -6.10
CA PHE A 196 12.44 -8.19 -4.70
C PHE A 196 13.96 -7.98 -4.57
N GLU A 197 14.74 -8.64 -5.42
CA GLU A 197 16.20 -8.60 -5.43
C GLU A 197 16.79 -7.24 -5.83
N ASP A 198 15.96 -6.35 -6.42
CA ASP A 198 16.38 -5.00 -6.77
C ASP A 198 16.50 -4.09 -5.55
N PHE A 199 15.94 -4.47 -4.43
CA PHE A 199 15.91 -3.68 -3.19
C PHE A 199 16.86 -4.25 -2.16
N GLU A 200 17.56 -3.36 -1.46
CA GLU A 200 18.39 -3.71 -0.32
C GLU A 200 18.18 -2.68 0.78
N ILE A 201 17.99 -3.15 2.00
CA ILE A 201 17.89 -2.29 3.18
C ILE A 201 19.23 -2.39 3.92
N VAL A 202 20.03 -1.34 3.84
CA VAL A 202 21.37 -1.28 4.43
C VAL A 202 21.30 -0.72 5.84
N GLY A 203 22.01 -1.38 6.76
CA GLY A 203 22.12 -0.94 8.16
C GLY A 203 20.84 -1.15 8.98
N TYR A 204 19.98 -2.09 8.58
CA TYR A 204 18.79 -2.44 9.34
C TYR A 204 19.16 -3.26 10.60
N ASP A 205 19.13 -2.59 11.74
CA ASP A 205 19.36 -3.17 13.07
C ASP A 205 18.08 -3.04 13.90
N ALA A 206 17.21 -4.00 13.80
CA ALA A 206 15.93 -4.01 14.52
C ALA A 206 15.99 -4.85 15.80
N ASP A 207 15.21 -4.45 16.80
CA ASP A 207 14.91 -5.31 17.93
C ASP A 207 14.06 -6.52 17.48
N PRO A 208 13.99 -7.61 18.27
CA PRO A 208 13.18 -8.77 17.92
C PRO A 208 11.73 -8.40 17.62
N SER A 209 11.09 -9.11 16.68
CA SER A 209 9.68 -8.88 16.34
C SER A 209 8.78 -9.08 17.55
N ILE A 210 7.76 -8.25 17.66
CA ILE A 210 6.70 -8.39 18.66
C ILE A 210 5.51 -9.04 17.96
N LYS A 211 5.15 -10.26 18.41
CA LYS A 211 4.01 -10.98 17.84
C LYS A 211 2.70 -10.42 18.38
N ALA A 212 1.73 -10.28 17.50
CA ALA A 212 0.35 -9.93 17.84
C ALA A 212 -0.61 -10.60 16.86
N ASP A 213 -1.78 -10.97 17.33
CA ASP A 213 -2.84 -11.52 16.50
C ASP A 213 -3.59 -10.38 15.81
N VAL A 214 -4.03 -10.63 14.58
CA VAL A 214 -4.87 -9.66 13.86
C VAL A 214 -6.19 -9.51 14.61
N ALA A 215 -6.59 -8.27 14.88
CA ALA A 215 -7.91 -7.97 15.44
C ALA A 215 -8.92 -7.87 14.29
N ILE A 216 -10.06 -8.55 14.45
CA ILE A 216 -11.18 -8.61 13.50
C ILE A 216 -12.39 -7.93 14.14
#